data_a877aee0600d88035556b53838db4274
#
_entry.id   a877aee0600d88035556b53838db4274
#
_cell.length_a   1.000
_cell.length_b   1.000
_cell.length_c   1.000
_cell.angle_alpha   90.00
_cell.angle_beta   90.00
_cell.angle_gamma   90.00
#
_symmetry.space_group_name_H-M   'P 1'
#
loop_
_entity.id
_entity.type
_entity.pdbx_description
1 polymer ?
#
loop_
_entity_poly.entity_id
_entity_poly.type
_entity_poly.pdbx_seq_one_letter_code
_entity_poly.pdbx_strand_id
1 'polypeptide(L)'
;MERGMVTAISLLKSSNYRYKIIEAIGNETLTPSEIATKTKLRLNHVSMFLRELKENHLVKCLNEESRKGRLYELTELGKDAITKLTKK
;
A
#
# COMPACT_ATOMS: atom_id res chain seq x y z
N MET A 1 -4.12 7.54 -20.21
CA MET A 1 -3.89 6.98 -18.88
C MET A 1 -5.18 6.99 -18.08
N GLU A 2 -5.48 5.91 -17.42
CA GLU A 2 -6.69 5.82 -16.63
C GLU A 2 -6.66 6.76 -15.43
N ARG A 3 -7.83 7.26 -15.05
CA ARG A 3 -7.96 8.16 -13.92
C ARG A 3 -7.42 7.51 -12.62
N GLY A 4 -7.69 6.22 -12.42
CA GLY A 4 -7.20 5.49 -11.26
C GLY A 4 -5.67 5.46 -11.18
N MET A 5 -5.00 5.30 -12.31
CA MET A 5 -3.54 5.28 -12.35
C MET A 5 -2.97 6.66 -12.04
N VAL A 6 -3.59 7.72 -12.54
CA VAL A 6 -3.14 9.09 -12.25
C VAL A 6 -3.25 9.38 -10.76
N THR A 7 -4.38 8.99 -10.15
CA THR A 7 -4.58 9.16 -8.70
C THR A 7 -3.56 8.34 -7.91
N ALA A 8 -3.33 7.09 -8.31
CA ALA A 8 -2.38 6.22 -7.62
C ALA A 8 -0.97 6.80 -7.63
N ILE A 9 -0.51 7.25 -8.78
CA ILE A 9 0.83 7.83 -8.90
C ILE A 9 0.93 9.11 -8.08
N SER A 10 -0.09 9.94 -8.12
CA SER A 10 -0.16 11.18 -7.32
C SER A 10 -0.04 10.89 -5.83
N LEU A 11 -0.79 9.91 -5.34
CA LEU A 11 -0.76 9.53 -3.92
C LEU A 11 0.64 9.06 -3.50
N LEU A 12 1.28 8.27 -4.33
CA LEU A 12 2.61 7.74 -4.01
C LEU A 12 3.68 8.81 -4.09
N LYS A 13 3.56 9.76 -5.02
CA LYS A 13 4.52 10.86 -5.14
C LYS A 13 4.38 11.89 -4.04
N SER A 14 3.19 12.08 -3.50
CA SER A 14 2.93 13.12 -2.51
C SER A 14 3.36 12.73 -1.10
N SER A 15 3.70 11.46 -0.87
CA SER A 15 4.09 11.01 0.45
C SER A 15 5.07 9.85 0.37
N ASN A 16 6.24 10.03 0.98
CA ASN A 16 7.23 8.95 1.09
C ASN A 16 6.68 7.78 1.89
N TYR A 17 5.81 8.04 2.85
CA TYR A 17 5.24 6.99 3.69
C TYR A 17 4.36 6.04 2.87
N ARG A 18 3.54 6.59 2.00
CA ARG A 18 2.71 5.78 1.11
C ARG A 18 3.57 4.93 0.19
N TYR A 19 4.58 5.53 -0.40
CA TYR A 19 5.51 4.84 -1.28
C TYR A 19 6.22 3.70 -0.55
N LYS A 20 6.73 3.98 0.64
CA LYS A 20 7.43 2.96 1.44
C LYS A 20 6.54 1.77 1.76
N ILE A 21 5.27 2.01 2.07
CA ILE A 21 4.33 0.94 2.40
C ILE A 21 4.09 0.06 1.18
N ILE A 22 3.82 0.67 0.04
CA ILE A 22 3.58 -0.06 -1.21
C ILE A 22 4.83 -0.86 -1.58
N GLU A 23 6.00 -0.25 -1.49
CA GLU A 23 7.26 -0.92 -1.79
C GLU A 23 7.52 -2.09 -0.86
N ALA A 24 7.23 -1.91 0.43
CA ALA A 24 7.43 -2.97 1.42
C ALA A 24 6.55 -4.19 1.15
N ILE A 25 5.31 -3.96 0.75
CA ILE A 25 4.40 -5.06 0.43
C ILE A 25 4.88 -5.80 -0.83
N GLY A 26 5.18 -5.06 -1.90
CA GLY A 26 5.67 -5.67 -3.13
C GLY A 26 4.79 -6.79 -3.63
N ASN A 27 5.36 -7.97 -3.81
CA ASN A 27 4.62 -9.15 -4.25
C ASN A 27 4.21 -10.06 -3.09
N GLU A 28 4.38 -9.58 -1.87
CA GLU A 28 4.08 -10.37 -0.68
C GLU A 28 2.72 -10.01 -0.11
N THR A 29 2.29 -10.80 0.88
CA THR A 29 1.08 -10.55 1.65
C THR A 29 1.53 -10.31 3.08
N LEU A 30 1.27 -9.13 3.62
CA LEU A 30 1.80 -8.73 4.91
C LEU A 30 0.70 -8.21 5.85
N THR A 31 0.95 -8.36 7.15
CA THR A 31 0.12 -7.73 8.17
C THR A 31 0.62 -6.30 8.39
N PRO A 32 -0.22 -5.43 8.98
CA PRO A 32 0.23 -4.07 9.31
C PRO A 32 1.47 -4.05 10.20
N SER A 33 1.58 -5.00 11.14
CA SER A 33 2.76 -5.10 12.00
C SER A 33 4.02 -5.41 11.21
N GLU A 34 3.92 -6.32 10.24
CA GLU A 34 5.05 -6.65 9.38
C GLU A 34 5.46 -5.45 8.52
N ILE A 35 4.47 -4.73 8.00
CA ILE A 35 4.72 -3.53 7.22
C ILE A 35 5.41 -2.47 8.08
N ALA A 36 4.93 -2.28 9.31
CA ALA A 36 5.54 -1.33 10.23
C ALA A 36 7.00 -1.67 10.50
N THR A 37 7.29 -2.95 10.71
CA THR A 37 8.66 -3.41 10.93
C THR A 37 9.54 -3.16 9.72
N LYS A 38 9.07 -3.48 8.53
CA LYS A 38 9.85 -3.30 7.30
C LYS A 38 10.11 -1.84 6.98
N THR A 39 9.12 -0.97 7.24
CA THR A 39 9.23 0.45 6.89
C THR A 39 9.79 1.29 8.02
N LYS A 40 9.83 0.74 9.23
CA LYS A 40 10.22 1.45 10.45
C LYS A 40 9.26 2.59 10.79
N LEU A 41 8.04 2.49 10.30
CA LEU A 41 6.98 3.44 10.61
C LEU A 41 6.18 2.94 11.82
N ARG A 42 5.49 3.85 12.48
CA ARG A 42 4.63 3.49 13.59
C ARG A 42 3.41 2.74 13.08
N LEU A 43 2.94 1.77 13.86
CA LEU A 43 1.80 0.95 13.46
C LEU A 43 0.55 1.77 13.19
N ASN A 44 0.28 2.80 14.00
CA ASN A 44 -0.89 3.64 13.77
C ASN A 44 -0.81 4.40 12.46
N HIS A 45 0.38 4.84 12.06
CA HIS A 45 0.56 5.49 10.77
C HIS A 45 0.36 4.50 9.63
N VAL A 46 0.92 3.28 9.77
CA VAL A 46 0.75 2.23 8.77
C VAL A 46 -0.74 1.93 8.58
N SER A 47 -1.48 1.77 9.68
CA SER A 47 -2.91 1.48 9.61
C SER A 47 -3.69 2.58 8.90
N MET A 48 -3.37 3.83 9.21
CA MET A 48 -4.03 4.98 8.60
C MET A 48 -3.77 5.02 7.08
N PHE A 49 -2.52 4.84 6.68
CA PHE A 49 -2.16 4.86 5.26
C PHE A 49 -2.72 3.64 4.52
N LEU A 50 -2.76 2.47 5.16
CA LEU A 50 -3.36 1.30 4.54
C LEU A 50 -4.84 1.50 4.24
N ARG A 51 -5.56 2.17 5.16
CA ARG A 51 -6.97 2.49 4.93
C ARG A 51 -7.11 3.39 3.70
N GLU A 52 -6.30 4.42 3.63
CA GLU A 52 -6.32 5.36 2.50
C GLU A 52 -5.97 4.66 1.19
N LEU A 53 -4.92 3.85 1.20
CA LEU A 53 -4.50 3.11 0.01
C LEU A 53 -5.56 2.11 -0.43
N LYS A 54 -6.24 1.49 0.53
CA LYS A 54 -7.33 0.57 0.23
C LYS A 54 -8.51 1.31 -0.41
N GLU A 55 -8.85 2.48 0.13
CA GLU A 55 -9.94 3.28 -0.43
C GLU A 55 -9.65 3.73 -1.86
N ASN A 56 -8.39 3.88 -2.20
CA ASN A 56 -7.97 4.26 -3.54
C ASN A 56 -7.56 3.06 -4.39
N HIS A 57 -7.89 1.85 -3.94
CA HIS A 57 -7.71 0.60 -4.69
C HIS A 57 -6.26 0.22 -4.99
N LEU A 58 -5.32 0.70 -4.18
CA LEU A 58 -3.91 0.34 -4.35
C LEU A 58 -3.54 -0.92 -3.57
N VAL A 59 -4.23 -1.16 -2.46
CA VAL A 59 -4.06 -2.39 -1.69
C VAL A 59 -5.42 -2.99 -1.42
N LYS A 60 -5.43 -4.28 -1.08
CA LYS A 60 -6.65 -4.97 -0.67
C LYS A 60 -6.37 -5.78 0.59
N CYS A 61 -7.40 -5.94 1.41
CA CYS A 61 -7.34 -6.77 2.61
C CYS A 61 -7.96 -8.11 2.27
N LEU A 62 -7.23 -9.19 2.52
CA LEU A 62 -7.68 -10.53 2.18
C LEU A 62 -8.65 -11.13 3.18
N ASN A 63 -8.66 -10.60 4.41
CA ASN A 63 -9.47 -11.15 5.50
C ASN A 63 -10.09 -10.03 6.34
N GLU A 64 -10.95 -9.23 5.73
CA GLU A 64 -11.54 -8.07 6.37
C GLU A 64 -12.33 -8.39 7.64
N GLU A 65 -12.84 -9.60 7.78
CA GLU A 65 -13.56 -10.01 8.97
C GLU A 65 -12.67 -10.12 10.20
N SER A 66 -11.38 -10.32 10.01
CA SER A 66 -10.44 -10.41 11.13
C SER A 66 -10.15 -9.04 11.70
N ARG A 67 -10.15 -8.96 13.03
CA ARG A 67 -9.75 -7.73 13.71
C ARG A 67 -8.24 -7.69 13.94
N LYS A 68 -7.63 -8.86 14.05
CA LYS A 68 -6.19 -9.00 14.24
C LYS A 68 -5.60 -9.79 13.09
N GLY A 69 -4.36 -9.49 12.76
CA GLY A 69 -3.67 -10.22 11.71
C GLY A 69 -4.26 -10.04 10.33
N ARG A 70 -4.79 -8.85 10.05
CA ARG A 70 -5.29 -8.56 8.73
C ARG A 70 -4.16 -8.62 7.72
N LEU A 71 -4.44 -9.28 6.59
CA LEU A 71 -3.46 -9.48 5.54
C LEU A 71 -3.73 -8.53 4.37
N TYR A 72 -2.70 -7.83 3.97
CA TYR A 72 -2.79 -6.86 2.86
C TYR A 72 -1.85 -7.25 1.74
N GLU A 73 -2.31 -7.05 0.52
CA GLU A 73 -1.45 -7.20 -0.65
C GLU A 73 -1.77 -6.12 -1.66
N LEU A 74 -0.88 -5.89 -2.61
CA LEU A 74 -1.11 -4.90 -3.65
C LEU A 74 -2.15 -5.40 -4.64
N THR A 75 -2.98 -4.48 -5.13
CA THR A 75 -3.85 -4.75 -6.26
C THR A 75 -3.02 -4.64 -7.54
N GLU A 76 -3.62 -5.00 -8.68
CA GLU A 76 -2.95 -4.77 -9.97
C GLU A 76 -2.60 -3.30 -10.16
N LEU A 77 -3.51 -2.41 -9.75
CA LEU A 77 -3.27 -0.97 -9.82
C LEU A 77 -2.07 -0.57 -8.96
N GLY A 78 -1.97 -1.12 -7.75
CA GLY A 78 -0.85 -0.84 -6.86
C GLY A 78 0.47 -1.30 -7.43
N LYS A 79 0.49 -2.52 -8.00
CA LYS A 79 1.69 -3.08 -8.63
C LYS A 79 2.12 -2.25 -9.84
N ASP A 80 1.17 -1.87 -10.68
CA ASP A 80 1.46 -1.06 -11.86
C ASP A 80 1.99 0.32 -11.48
N ALA A 81 1.40 0.93 -10.45
CA ALA A 81 1.82 2.26 -10.01
C ALA A 81 3.26 2.24 -9.49
N ILE A 82 3.60 1.25 -8.64
CA ILE A 82 4.96 1.19 -8.10
C ILE A 82 5.98 0.88 -9.20
N THR A 83 5.60 0.03 -10.16
CA THR A 83 6.46 -0.28 -11.30
C THR A 83 6.75 0.96 -12.12
N LYS A 84 5.74 1.77 -12.39
CA LYS A 84 5.92 3.02 -13.15
C LYS A 84 6.82 4.01 -12.41
N LEU A 85 6.75 4.06 -11.08
CA LEU A 85 7.56 4.99 -10.31
C LEU A 85 9.02 4.52 -10.15
N THR A 86 9.25 3.21 -10.15
CA THR A 86 10.59 2.66 -10.00
C THR A 86 11.30 2.44 -11.33
N LYS A 87 10.55 2.41 -12.42
CA LYS A 87 11.12 2.19 -13.75
C LYS A 87 11.71 3.50 -14.28
N LYS A 88 12.96 3.44 -14.69
CA LYS A 88 13.65 4.58 -15.26
C LYS A 88 13.85 4.40 -16.76
#